data_3e2ab213cacce936954109abc69e9ba4
#
_entry.id   3e2ab213cacce936954109abc69e9ba4
#
_cell.length_a   1.000
_cell.length_b   1.000
_cell.length_c   1.000
_cell.angle_alpha   90.00
_cell.angle_beta   90.00
_cell.angle_gamma   90.00
#
_symmetry.space_group_name_H-M   'P 1'
#
loop_
_entity.id
_entity.type
_entity.pdbx_description
1 polymer ?
#
loop_
_entity_poly.entity_id
_entity_poly.type
_entity_poly.pdbx_seq_one_letter_code
_entity_poly.pdbx_strand_id
1 'polypeptide(L)'
;MIQHIVMWKFREGTEAQAEEFLTRLAALDGQIECIRSRAVRRSAVPGSAYDAVLVSEFDTLEDVARYKNDPRHVAVSSLCKEIRTDRRAIDVTI
;
A
#
# COMPACT_ATOMS: atom_id res chain seq x y z
N MET A 1 -3.96 -16.11 -9.56
CA MET A 1 -3.81 -14.70 -9.18
C MET A 1 -2.91 -14.54 -7.97
N ILE A 2 -2.35 -13.38 -7.81
CA ILE A 2 -1.54 -13.02 -6.65
C ILE A 2 -2.26 -11.95 -5.85
N GLN A 3 -2.33 -12.14 -4.55
CA GLN A 3 -2.81 -11.12 -3.63
C GLN A 3 -1.61 -10.52 -2.90
N HIS A 4 -1.43 -9.21 -3.06
CA HIS A 4 -0.35 -8.43 -2.46
C HIS A 4 -0.90 -7.69 -1.25
N ILE A 5 -0.34 -7.97 -0.07
CA ILE A 5 -0.84 -7.45 1.19
C ILE A 5 0.30 -6.70 1.87
N VAL A 6 0.06 -5.46 2.26
CA VAL A 6 1.03 -4.64 2.97
C VAL A 6 0.36 -3.97 4.17
N MET A 7 1.06 -3.93 5.29
CA MET A 7 0.62 -3.22 6.49
C MET A 7 1.67 -2.20 6.90
N TRP A 8 1.24 -1.07 7.43
CA TRP A 8 2.13 0.00 7.88
C TRP A 8 1.78 0.47 9.28
N LYS A 9 2.84 0.83 10.02
CA LYS A 9 2.76 1.63 11.23
C LYS A 9 3.37 2.99 10.93
N PHE A 10 2.66 4.07 11.25
CA PHE A 10 3.12 5.44 11.00
C PHE A 10 3.62 6.08 12.30
N ARG A 11 4.59 6.99 12.16
CA ARG A 11 5.10 7.76 13.29
C ARG A 11 4.01 8.69 13.82
N GLU A 12 3.94 8.84 15.14
CA GLU A 12 3.03 9.78 15.78
C GLU A 12 3.20 11.19 15.23
N GLY A 13 2.08 11.90 15.07
CA GLY A 13 2.09 13.26 14.56
C GLY A 13 2.13 13.38 13.04
N THR A 14 2.02 12.26 12.31
CA THR A 14 2.06 12.26 10.84
C THR A 14 0.70 11.92 10.21
N GLU A 15 -0.39 12.19 10.90
CA GLU A 15 -1.74 11.81 10.45
C GLU A 15 -2.11 12.41 9.10
N ALA A 16 -1.77 13.69 8.86
CA ALA A 16 -2.06 14.34 7.60
C ALA A 16 -1.28 13.73 6.43
N GLN A 17 0.00 13.42 6.66
CA GLN A 17 0.86 12.80 5.65
C GLN A 17 0.43 11.36 5.37
N ALA A 18 0.02 10.62 6.41
CA ALA A 18 -0.50 9.27 6.26
C ALA A 18 -1.80 9.26 5.44
N GLU A 19 -2.70 10.21 5.68
CA GLU A 19 -3.92 10.40 4.88
C GLU A 19 -3.59 10.62 3.41
N GLU A 20 -2.67 11.52 3.12
CA GLU A 20 -2.23 11.80 1.75
C GLU A 20 -1.66 10.55 1.08
N PHE A 21 -0.77 9.84 1.78
CA PHE A 21 -0.16 8.61 1.28
C PHE A 21 -1.23 7.56 0.93
N LEU A 22 -2.14 7.28 1.85
CA LEU A 22 -3.16 6.25 1.67
C LEU A 22 -4.14 6.61 0.55
N THR A 23 -4.52 7.89 0.44
CA THR A 23 -5.39 8.37 -0.62
C THR A 23 -4.74 8.20 -1.99
N ARG A 24 -3.47 8.59 -2.13
CA ARG A 24 -2.73 8.44 -3.38
C ARG A 24 -2.47 6.99 -3.74
N LEU A 25 -2.20 6.16 -2.72
CA LEU A 25 -1.99 4.73 -2.92
C LEU A 25 -3.25 4.06 -3.47
N ALA A 26 -4.40 4.38 -2.91
CA ALA A 26 -5.69 3.87 -3.39
C ALA A 26 -5.97 4.33 -4.82
N ALA A 27 -5.64 5.57 -5.16
CA ALA A 27 -5.88 6.16 -6.47
C ALA A 27 -5.02 5.54 -7.59
N LEU A 28 -3.97 4.77 -7.27
CA LEU A 28 -3.20 4.06 -8.28
C LEU A 28 -4.03 2.96 -8.97
N ASP A 29 -5.09 2.47 -8.33
CA ASP A 29 -6.08 1.63 -8.99
C ASP A 29 -6.77 2.46 -10.09
N GLY A 30 -6.75 1.94 -11.32
CA GLY A 30 -7.22 2.68 -12.49
C GLY A 30 -6.14 3.53 -13.17
N GLN A 31 -5.00 3.80 -12.52
CA GLN A 31 -3.86 4.49 -13.12
C GLN A 31 -2.81 3.50 -13.62
N ILE A 32 -2.53 2.45 -12.84
CA ILE A 32 -1.56 1.40 -13.18
C ILE A 32 -2.36 0.18 -13.65
N GLU A 33 -2.22 -0.17 -14.91
CA GLU A 33 -3.10 -1.13 -15.61
C GLU A 33 -3.02 -2.54 -15.03
N CYS A 34 -1.88 -2.96 -14.48
CA CYS A 34 -1.72 -4.33 -13.96
C CYS A 34 -2.38 -4.55 -12.59
N ILE A 35 -2.86 -3.49 -11.93
CA ILE A 35 -3.64 -3.63 -10.70
C ILE A 35 -5.05 -4.10 -11.07
N ARG A 36 -5.44 -5.30 -10.63
CA ARG A 36 -6.78 -5.87 -10.90
C ARG A 36 -7.83 -5.41 -9.91
N SER A 37 -7.43 -5.30 -8.64
CA SER A 37 -8.27 -4.77 -7.57
C SER A 37 -7.40 -4.21 -6.47
N ARG A 38 -7.99 -3.30 -5.68
CA ARG A 38 -7.25 -2.68 -4.58
C ARG A 38 -8.21 -2.22 -3.49
N ALA A 39 -7.84 -2.53 -2.24
CA ALA A 39 -8.50 -1.98 -1.06
C ALA A 39 -7.43 -1.43 -0.14
N VAL A 40 -7.62 -0.19 0.31
CA VAL A 40 -6.78 0.48 1.30
C VAL A 40 -7.68 0.81 2.48
N ARG A 41 -7.33 0.30 3.67
CA ARG A 41 -8.16 0.44 4.87
C ARG A 41 -7.31 0.86 6.05
N ARG A 42 -7.90 1.61 6.97
CA ARG A 42 -7.28 1.92 8.26
C ARG A 42 -7.72 0.91 9.30
N SER A 43 -6.89 0.72 10.34
CA SER A 43 -7.26 -0.10 11.49
C SER A 43 -8.52 0.48 12.15
N ALA A 44 -9.44 -0.41 12.54
CA ALA A 44 -10.63 -0.05 13.30
C ALA A 44 -10.35 0.00 14.81
N VAL A 45 -9.18 -0.46 15.24
CA VAL A 45 -8.83 -0.61 16.67
C VAL A 45 -7.77 0.42 17.05
N PRO A 46 -8.06 1.35 17.97
CA PRO A 46 -7.05 2.26 18.51
C PRO A 46 -5.91 1.48 19.17
N GLY A 47 -4.68 1.91 18.92
CA GLY A 47 -3.50 1.26 19.49
C GLY A 47 -3.13 -0.08 18.85
N SER A 48 -3.70 -0.39 17.69
CA SER A 48 -3.34 -1.58 16.92
C SER A 48 -1.85 -1.57 16.56
N ALA A 49 -1.27 -2.77 16.40
CA ALA A 49 0.13 -2.92 15.99
C ALA A 49 0.42 -2.25 14.64
N TYR A 50 -0.59 -2.19 13.75
CA TYR A 50 -0.50 -1.52 12.45
C TYR A 50 -1.67 -0.57 12.28
N ASP A 51 -1.44 0.51 11.53
CA ASP A 51 -2.42 1.57 11.34
C ASP A 51 -3.25 1.41 10.07
N ALA A 52 -2.71 0.73 9.07
CA ALA A 52 -3.35 0.61 7.77
C ALA A 52 -2.92 -0.65 7.03
N VAL A 53 -3.74 -1.07 6.08
CA VAL A 53 -3.51 -2.24 5.24
C VAL A 53 -3.86 -1.93 3.79
N LEU A 54 -3.05 -2.48 2.88
CA LEU A 54 -3.35 -2.58 1.44
C LEU A 54 -3.61 -4.05 1.13
N VAL A 55 -4.70 -4.32 0.43
CA VAL A 55 -4.96 -5.62 -0.19
C VAL A 55 -5.18 -5.38 -1.67
N SER A 56 -4.32 -5.91 -2.51
CA SER A 56 -4.34 -5.68 -3.94
C SER A 56 -4.16 -6.98 -4.70
N GLU A 57 -4.78 -7.11 -5.87
CA GLU A 57 -4.68 -8.32 -6.69
C GLU A 57 -4.01 -8.02 -8.03
N PHE A 58 -3.18 -8.96 -8.46
CA PHE A 58 -2.45 -8.93 -9.73
C PHE A 58 -2.55 -10.31 -10.38
N ASP A 59 -2.41 -10.38 -11.69
CA ASP A 59 -2.43 -11.65 -12.40
C ASP A 59 -1.21 -12.52 -12.05
N THR A 60 -0.02 -11.90 -11.94
CA THR A 60 1.25 -12.60 -11.77
C THR A 60 2.18 -11.86 -10.82
N LEU A 61 3.21 -12.57 -10.33
CA LEU A 61 4.30 -11.94 -9.56
C LEU A 61 5.09 -10.93 -10.43
N GLU A 62 5.18 -11.15 -11.72
CA GLU A 62 5.82 -10.21 -12.64
C GLU A 62 5.08 -8.88 -12.67
N ASP A 63 3.75 -8.90 -12.62
CA ASP A 63 2.92 -7.70 -12.56
C ASP A 63 3.12 -6.97 -11.22
N VAL A 64 3.29 -7.68 -10.12
CA VAL A 64 3.64 -7.07 -8.83
C VAL A 64 4.96 -6.33 -8.95
N ALA A 65 5.98 -6.94 -9.58
CA ALA A 65 7.27 -6.31 -9.80
C ALA A 65 7.17 -5.07 -10.69
N ARG A 66 6.39 -5.13 -11.76
CA ARG A 66 6.12 -3.97 -12.64
C ARG A 66 5.50 -2.82 -11.85
N TYR A 67 4.50 -3.14 -11.04
CA TYR A 67 3.85 -2.16 -10.18
C TYR A 67 4.85 -1.49 -9.24
N LYS A 68 5.69 -2.28 -8.56
CA LYS A 68 6.67 -1.75 -7.61
C LYS A 68 7.68 -0.80 -8.28
N ASN A 69 8.02 -1.06 -9.54
CA ASN A 69 8.99 -0.26 -10.30
C ASN A 69 8.34 0.87 -11.11
N ASP A 70 7.02 0.94 -11.15
CA ASP A 70 6.32 2.01 -11.86
C ASP A 70 6.63 3.36 -11.21
N PRO A 71 7.03 4.39 -11.97
CA PRO A 71 7.35 5.71 -11.40
C PRO A 71 6.21 6.32 -10.58
N ARG A 72 4.95 6.03 -10.92
CA ARG A 72 3.78 6.51 -10.18
C ARG A 72 3.73 5.88 -8.79
N HIS A 73 4.03 4.58 -8.68
CA HIS A 73 4.14 3.89 -7.39
C HIS A 73 5.34 4.41 -6.59
N VAL A 74 6.49 4.57 -7.22
CA VAL A 74 7.72 5.04 -6.55
C VAL A 74 7.49 6.42 -5.93
N ALA A 75 6.82 7.32 -6.63
CA ALA A 75 6.50 8.65 -6.11
C ALA A 75 5.61 8.58 -4.86
N VAL A 76 4.58 7.73 -4.87
CA VAL A 76 3.68 7.54 -3.71
C VAL A 76 4.43 6.85 -2.57
N SER A 77 5.20 5.81 -2.85
CA SER A 77 5.98 5.08 -1.85
C SER A 77 6.97 5.98 -1.11
N SER A 78 7.51 6.98 -1.79
CA SER A 78 8.44 7.95 -1.17
C SER A 78 7.79 8.73 -0.03
N LEU A 79 6.51 9.04 -0.13
CA LEU A 79 5.75 9.69 0.96
C LEU A 79 5.73 8.81 2.21
N CYS A 80 5.52 7.50 2.02
CA CYS A 80 5.45 6.55 3.12
C CYS A 80 6.79 6.37 3.84
N LYS A 81 7.88 6.33 3.10
CA LYS A 81 9.22 6.10 3.67
C LYS A 81 9.59 7.13 4.72
N GLU A 82 9.10 8.35 4.61
CA GLU A 82 9.41 9.43 5.54
C GLU A 82 8.65 9.33 6.86
N ILE A 83 7.51 8.63 6.86
CA ILE A 83 6.58 8.65 8.00
C ILE A 83 6.34 7.29 8.65
N ARG A 84 6.71 6.19 7.99
CA ARG A 84 6.49 4.85 8.54
C ARG A 84 7.57 4.47 9.56
N THR A 85 7.16 3.76 10.61
CA THR A 85 8.06 3.15 11.58
C THR A 85 8.18 1.64 11.38
N ASP A 86 7.19 1.02 10.73
CA ASP A 86 7.21 -0.40 10.38
C ASP A 86 6.40 -0.64 9.11
N ARG A 87 6.79 -1.68 8.38
CA ARG A 87 6.11 -2.14 7.18
C ARG A 87 6.28 -3.64 7.06
N ARG A 88 5.18 -4.34 6.84
CA ARG A 88 5.18 -5.80 6.59
C ARG A 88 4.43 -6.07 5.30
N ALA A 89 4.95 -6.98 4.49
CA ALA A 89 4.35 -7.33 3.22
C ALA A 89 4.43 -8.83 2.97
N ILE A 90 3.43 -9.34 2.28
CA ILE A 90 3.37 -10.73 1.83
C ILE A 90 2.62 -10.79 0.50
N ASP A 91 3.10 -11.66 -0.39
CA ASP A 91 2.41 -11.98 -1.64
C ASP A 91 1.96 -13.43 -1.55
N VAL A 92 0.69 -13.67 -1.78
CA VAL A 92 0.11 -15.03 -1.69
C VAL A 92 -0.60 -15.38 -2.98
N THR A 93 -0.61 -16.68 -3.30
CA THR A 93 -1.40 -17.21 -4.41
C THR A 93 -2.83 -17.46 -3.95
N ILE A 94 -3.77 -16.98 -4.74
CA ILE A 94 -5.20 -17.21 -4.49
C ILE A 94 -5.86 -17.88 -5.68
#